data_22f7276b4a0f9f2b6b624b6637dc32a3
#
_entry.id   22f7276b4a0f9f2b6b624b6637dc32a3
#
_cell.length_a   1.000
_cell.length_b   1.000
_cell.length_c   1.000
_cell.angle_alpha   90.00
_cell.angle_beta   90.00
_cell.angle_gamma   90.00
#
_symmetry.space_group_name_H-M   'P 1'
#
loop_
_entity.id
_entity.type
_entity.pdbx_description
1 polymer ?
#
loop_
_entity_poly.entity_id
_entity_poly.type
_entity_poly.pdbx_seq_one_letter_code
_entity_poly.pdbx_strand_id
1 'polypeptide(L)'
;MANPSVIYRVHAVQRMFERKISEKKVRAALETGEVIEDYSVEMPEPGKLILGFQGRHPFHIVASENVGRNEITVITVYVPDADKWTRDFRSRKS
;
A
#
# COMPACT_ATOMS: atom_id res chain seq x y z
N MET A 1 9.12 -11.15 -18.49
CA MET A 1 9.48 -9.97 -17.72
C MET A 1 9.63 -10.31 -16.25
N ALA A 2 10.69 -9.82 -15.63
CA ALA A 2 10.87 -10.06 -14.21
C ALA A 2 9.90 -9.20 -13.40
N ASN A 3 9.36 -9.76 -12.33
CA ASN A 3 8.55 -8.99 -11.38
C ASN A 3 9.44 -7.98 -10.67
N PRO A 4 8.93 -6.81 -10.30
CA PRO A 4 9.73 -5.84 -9.58
C PRO A 4 10.18 -6.38 -8.23
N SER A 5 11.36 -5.95 -7.79
CA SER A 5 11.82 -6.23 -6.44
C SER A 5 11.02 -5.38 -5.47
N VAL A 6 10.61 -5.98 -4.35
CA VAL A 6 9.84 -5.27 -3.33
C VAL A 6 10.73 -5.05 -2.11
N ILE A 7 10.86 -3.78 -1.74
CA ILE A 7 11.67 -3.36 -0.59
C ILE A 7 10.70 -2.87 0.48
N TYR A 8 10.83 -3.39 1.69
CA TYR A 8 9.99 -2.99 2.82
C TYR A 8 10.80 -2.12 3.76
N ARG A 9 10.29 -0.93 4.04
CA ARG A 9 10.88 -0.10 5.09
C ARG A 9 10.56 -0.73 6.45
N VAL A 10 11.44 -0.49 7.43
CA VAL A 10 11.27 -1.06 8.77
C VAL A 10 9.90 -0.72 9.35
N HIS A 11 9.47 0.52 9.17
CA HIS A 11 8.15 0.97 9.64
C HIS A 11 7.01 0.13 9.04
N ALA A 12 7.13 -0.19 7.74
CA ALA A 12 6.11 -1.00 7.08
C ALA A 12 6.07 -2.42 7.67
N VAL A 13 7.25 -3.02 7.88
CA VAL A 13 7.35 -4.35 8.48
C VAL A 13 6.72 -4.37 9.88
N GLN A 14 7.01 -3.35 10.68
CA GLN A 14 6.44 -3.22 12.02
C GLN A 14 4.92 -3.15 11.99
N ARG A 15 4.38 -2.33 11.09
CA ARG A 15 2.93 -2.19 10.95
C ARG A 15 2.25 -3.47 10.48
N MET A 16 2.86 -4.15 9.52
CA MET A 16 2.34 -5.44 9.04
C MET A 16 2.28 -6.44 10.20
N PHE A 17 3.34 -6.50 10.99
CA PHE A 17 3.39 -7.39 12.14
C PHE A 17 2.31 -7.04 13.18
N GLU A 18 2.22 -5.76 13.55
CA GLU A 18 1.24 -5.29 14.53
C GLU A 18 -0.20 -5.57 14.11
N ARG A 19 -0.49 -5.43 12.83
CA ARG A 19 -1.84 -5.56 12.29
C ARG A 19 -2.12 -6.95 11.71
N LYS A 20 -1.15 -7.85 11.79
CA LYS A 20 -1.26 -9.22 11.29
C LYS A 20 -1.58 -9.28 9.80
N ILE A 21 -0.96 -8.37 9.05
CA ILE A 21 -1.09 -8.33 7.58
C ILE A 21 0.09 -9.09 7.00
N SER A 22 -0.18 -10.14 6.23
CA SER A 22 0.88 -10.99 5.70
C SER A 22 1.58 -10.34 4.51
N GLU A 23 2.85 -10.68 4.33
CA GLU A 23 3.61 -10.24 3.16
C GLU A 23 2.96 -10.73 1.87
N LYS A 24 2.43 -11.94 1.88
CA LYS A 24 1.76 -12.52 0.72
C LYS A 24 0.58 -11.63 0.28
N LYS A 25 -0.21 -11.13 1.22
CA LYS A 25 -1.35 -10.27 0.91
C LYS A 25 -0.89 -8.89 0.44
N VAL A 26 0.18 -8.36 1.02
CA VAL A 26 0.75 -7.09 0.56
C VAL A 26 1.25 -7.21 -0.87
N ARG A 27 1.99 -8.28 -1.19
CA ARG A 27 2.48 -8.51 -2.56
C ARG A 27 1.33 -8.67 -3.55
N ALA A 28 0.28 -9.39 -3.17
CA ALA A 28 -0.88 -9.55 -4.03
C ALA A 28 -1.55 -8.21 -4.30
N ALA A 29 -1.66 -7.35 -3.28
CA ALA A 29 -2.25 -6.03 -3.44
C ALA A 29 -1.37 -5.11 -4.31
N LEU A 30 -0.06 -5.25 -4.24
CA LEU A 30 0.83 -4.48 -5.13
C LEU A 30 0.63 -4.85 -6.59
N GLU A 31 0.25 -6.08 -6.88
CA GLU A 31 0.01 -6.56 -8.23
C GLU A 31 -1.41 -6.27 -8.72
N THR A 32 -2.40 -6.51 -7.88
CA THR A 32 -3.81 -6.52 -8.31
C THR A 32 -4.70 -5.56 -7.52
N GLY A 33 -4.16 -4.88 -6.50
CA GLY A 33 -4.92 -3.93 -5.72
C GLY A 33 -5.27 -2.67 -6.50
N GLU A 34 -6.17 -1.90 -5.95
CA GLU A 34 -6.63 -0.68 -6.59
C GLU A 34 -5.83 0.53 -6.09
N VAL A 35 -5.28 1.30 -7.02
CA VAL A 35 -4.64 2.58 -6.67
C VAL A 35 -5.74 3.59 -6.43
N ILE A 36 -5.88 4.06 -5.20
CA ILE A 36 -6.95 4.98 -4.82
C ILE A 36 -6.49 6.43 -4.66
N GLU A 37 -5.18 6.65 -4.46
CA GLU A 37 -4.60 8.00 -4.46
C GLU A 37 -3.22 7.93 -5.12
N ASP A 38 -2.87 8.98 -5.84
CA ASP A 38 -1.57 9.10 -6.49
C ASP A 38 -0.90 10.36 -5.97
N TYR A 39 0.25 10.19 -5.34
CA TYR A 39 1.01 11.28 -4.72
C TYR A 39 2.22 11.70 -5.55
N SER A 40 2.27 11.31 -6.81
CA SER A 40 3.45 11.53 -7.65
C SER A 40 3.88 13.00 -7.75
N VAL A 41 2.95 13.93 -7.52
CA VAL A 41 3.24 15.38 -7.58
C VAL A 41 3.65 15.93 -6.22
N GLU A 42 3.23 15.29 -5.12
CA GLU A 42 3.37 15.81 -3.76
C GLU A 42 4.56 15.27 -2.99
N MET A 43 5.14 14.17 -3.46
CA MET A 43 6.23 13.48 -2.75
C MET A 43 7.53 13.58 -3.54
N PRO A 44 8.68 13.53 -2.84
CA PRO A 44 9.98 13.50 -3.53
C PRO A 44 10.12 12.30 -4.47
N GLU A 45 9.46 11.21 -4.12
CA GLU A 45 9.40 10.01 -4.97
C GLU A 45 7.95 9.76 -5.34
N PRO A 46 7.68 9.31 -6.58
CA PRO A 46 6.31 8.98 -6.97
C PRO A 46 5.72 7.93 -6.03
N GLY A 47 4.66 8.30 -5.33
CA GLY A 47 4.01 7.44 -4.35
C GLY A 47 2.56 7.20 -4.70
N LYS A 48 2.04 6.06 -4.28
CA LYS A 48 0.65 5.66 -4.50
C LYS A 48 0.08 5.07 -3.24
N LEU A 49 -1.22 5.27 -3.05
CA LEU A 49 -1.97 4.62 -1.99
C LEU A 49 -2.77 3.49 -2.64
N ILE A 50 -2.56 2.28 -2.17
CA ILE A 50 -3.15 1.07 -2.76
C ILE A 50 -4.07 0.41 -1.74
N LEU A 51 -5.28 0.07 -2.18
CA LEU A 51 -6.24 -0.65 -1.37
C LEU A 51 -6.12 -2.14 -1.64
N GLY A 52 -5.96 -2.93 -0.58
CA GLY A 52 -5.97 -4.38 -0.63
C GLY A 52 -6.88 -4.94 0.44
N PHE A 53 -7.13 -6.23 0.37
CA PHE A 53 -7.96 -6.93 1.34
C PHE A 53 -7.29 -8.21 1.80
N GLN A 54 -7.39 -8.49 3.09
CA GLN A 54 -7.05 -9.78 3.65
C GLN A 54 -8.37 -10.39 4.13
N GLY A 55 -8.96 -11.25 3.29
CA GLY A 55 -10.33 -11.67 3.50
C GLY A 55 -11.27 -10.46 3.35
N ARG A 56 -12.00 -10.14 4.40
CA ARG A 56 -12.90 -8.98 4.42
C ARG A 56 -12.26 -7.74 5.02
N HIS A 57 -11.01 -7.87 5.46
CA HIS A 57 -10.33 -6.79 6.18
C HIS A 57 -9.52 -5.94 5.21
N PRO A 58 -9.88 -4.66 5.04
CA PRO A 58 -9.14 -3.77 4.15
C PRO A 58 -7.82 -3.36 4.79
N PHE A 59 -6.84 -3.10 3.94
CA PHE A 59 -5.62 -2.42 4.36
C PHE A 59 -5.17 -1.49 3.25
N HIS A 60 -4.40 -0.47 3.62
CA HIS A 60 -3.83 0.47 2.67
C HIS A 60 -2.31 0.33 2.67
N ILE A 61 -1.74 0.43 1.48
CA ILE A 61 -0.29 0.42 1.29
C ILE A 61 0.11 1.76 0.71
N VAL A 62 1.09 2.42 1.34
CA VAL A 62 1.76 3.56 0.71
C VAL A 62 3.03 3.01 0.09
N ALA A 63 3.13 3.10 -1.23
CA ALA A 63 4.25 2.55 -1.96
C ALA A 63 4.82 3.57 -2.94
N SER A 64 6.12 3.47 -3.18
CA SER A 64 6.82 4.27 -4.16
C SER A 64 7.42 3.33 -5.19
N GLU A 65 7.34 3.71 -6.48
CA GLU A 65 7.84 2.87 -7.55
C GLU A 65 9.03 3.54 -8.22
N ASN A 66 10.12 2.79 -8.38
CA ASN A 66 11.27 3.22 -9.16
C ASN A 66 11.29 2.40 -10.44
N VAL A 67 10.80 2.99 -11.52
CA VAL A 67 10.68 2.31 -12.81
C VAL A 67 12.04 1.96 -13.39
N GLY A 68 13.02 2.84 -13.24
CA GLY A 68 14.37 2.62 -13.78
C GLY A 68 15.07 1.42 -13.16
N ARG A 69 14.79 1.14 -11.89
CA ARG A 69 15.37 0.00 -11.18
C ARG A 69 14.44 -1.20 -11.08
N ASN A 70 13.22 -1.06 -11.56
CA ASN A 70 12.19 -2.06 -11.42
C ASN A 70 12.03 -2.48 -9.94
N GLU A 71 11.85 -1.47 -9.07
CA GLU A 71 11.71 -1.66 -7.64
C GLU A 71 10.45 -0.97 -7.12
N ILE A 72 9.82 -1.59 -6.14
CA ILE A 72 8.71 -0.99 -5.39
C ILE A 72 9.13 -0.94 -3.93
N THR A 73 9.03 0.24 -3.32
CA THR A 73 9.32 0.41 -1.90
C THR A 73 8.00 0.55 -1.15
N VAL A 74 7.74 -0.36 -0.22
CA VAL A 74 6.58 -0.26 0.67
C VAL A 74 6.98 0.64 1.83
N ILE A 75 6.38 1.84 1.86
CA ILE A 75 6.72 2.87 2.84
C ILE A 75 6.01 2.60 4.15
N THR A 76 4.71 2.31 4.07
CA THR A 76 3.93 1.93 5.25
C THR A 76 2.70 1.14 4.83
N VAL A 77 2.15 0.41 5.79
CA VAL A 77 0.91 -0.34 5.63
C VAL A 77 0.06 -0.03 6.86
N TYR A 78 -1.22 0.23 6.68
CA TYR A 78 -2.10 0.49 7.81
C TYR A 78 -3.52 0.00 7.52
N VAL A 79 -4.30 -0.17 8.58
CA VAL A 79 -5.72 -0.49 8.46
C VAL A 79 -6.46 0.84 8.45
N PRO A 80 -7.26 1.13 7.40
CA PRO A 80 -7.97 2.40 7.33
C PRO A 80 -9.05 2.49 8.41
N ASP A 81 -9.15 3.68 9.02
CA ASP A 81 -10.13 3.96 10.06
C ASP A 81 -11.50 4.19 9.40
N ALA A 82 -12.50 3.41 9.79
CA ALA A 82 -13.84 3.51 9.24
C ALA A 82 -14.47 4.89 9.48
N ASP A 83 -14.01 5.63 10.48
CA ASP A 83 -14.50 6.99 10.74
C ASP A 83 -13.93 8.03 9.78
N LYS A 84 -12.80 7.71 9.12
CA LYS A 84 -12.11 8.65 8.25
C LYS A 84 -12.24 8.29 6.77
N TRP A 85 -12.68 7.09 6.45
CA TRP A 85 -12.79 6.58 5.09
C TRP A 85 -14.22 6.18 4.79
N THR A 86 -14.58 6.26 3.51
CA THR A 86 -15.90 5.79 3.05
C THR A 86 -16.04 4.30 3.28
N ARG A 87 -17.27 3.80 3.15
CA ARG A 87 -17.58 2.39 3.42
C ARG A 87 -16.75 1.42 2.58
N ASP A 88 -16.41 1.82 1.35
CA ASP A 88 -15.58 0.99 0.47
C ASP A 88 -14.08 1.25 0.64
N PHE A 89 -13.70 2.16 1.56
CA PHE A 89 -12.32 2.51 1.88
C PHE A 89 -11.53 3.09 0.70
N ARG A 90 -12.21 3.59 -0.31
CA ARG A 90 -11.55 4.18 -1.49
C ARG A 90 -11.40 5.69 -1.39
N SER A 91 -12.20 6.35 -0.58
CA SER A 91 -12.18 7.80 -0.49
C SER A 91 -12.19 8.25 0.96
N ARG A 92 -11.58 9.39 1.22
CA ARG A 92 -11.63 9.99 2.55
C ARG A 92 -13.00 10.63 2.76
N LYS A 93 -13.52 10.53 3.97
CA LYS A 93 -14.74 11.25 4.32
C LYS A 93 -14.44 12.73 4.41
N SER A 94 -15.36 13.55 3.95
CA SER A 94 -15.24 15.00 4.04
C SER A 94 -15.60 15.52 5.41
#